data_58d66c71ede75399958c37227fcf0da8
#
_entry.id   58d66c71ede75399958c37227fcf0da8
#
_cell.length_a   1.000
_cell.length_b   1.000
_cell.length_c   1.000
_cell.angle_alpha   90.00
_cell.angle_beta   90.00
_cell.angle_gamma   90.00
#
_symmetry.space_group_name_H-M   'P 1'
#
loop_
_entity.id
_entity.type
_entity.pdbx_description
1 polymer ?
#
loop_
_entity_poly.entity_id
_entity_poly.type
_entity_poly.pdbx_seq_one_letter_code
_entity_poly.pdbx_strand_id
1 'polypeptide(L)'
;LRVIKRPFYGQYFKSNKKFQYVVAKNLTAVSQAMFQECSLKQIFAPNVTIIADGNWKNKNGVFAFSQLEQINFPNLQKVRMYSFAYTKIFHINKVDLQKCVEVEDYAFSRCQNLKTAKFEQ
;
A
#
# COMPACT_ATOMS: atom_id res chain seq x y z
N LEU A 1 8.14 11.38 10.42
CA LEU A 1 9.00 10.62 9.51
C LEU A 1 9.64 9.44 10.22
N ARG A 2 9.55 8.30 9.61
CA ARG A 2 10.22 7.07 10.07
C ARG A 2 11.11 6.54 8.95
N VAL A 3 12.40 6.39 9.23
CA VAL A 3 13.36 5.77 8.31
C VAL A 3 13.64 4.35 8.78
N ILE A 4 13.39 3.38 7.89
CA ILE A 4 13.54 1.96 8.21
C ILE A 4 14.67 1.41 7.35
N LYS A 5 15.75 0.95 8.00
CA LYS A 5 16.95 0.46 7.33
C LYS A 5 17.08 -1.06 7.34
N ARG A 6 16.34 -1.75 8.22
CA ARG A 6 16.39 -3.20 8.36
C ARG A 6 15.14 -3.84 7.76
N PRO A 7 15.22 -5.06 7.24
CA PRO A 7 14.02 -5.81 6.90
C PRO A 7 13.15 -6.01 8.12
N PHE A 8 11.84 -6.01 7.92
CA PHE A 8 10.89 -6.29 8.99
C PHE A 8 9.74 -7.11 8.41
N TYR A 9 9.03 -7.84 9.27
CA TYR A 9 8.06 -8.83 8.87
C TYR A 9 6.81 -8.75 9.73
N GLY A 10 5.74 -9.38 9.24
CA GLY A 10 4.49 -9.52 9.97
C GLY A 10 3.76 -8.21 10.15
N GLN A 11 3.08 -8.08 11.28
CA GLN A 11 2.18 -6.96 11.56
C GLN A 11 2.85 -5.84 12.36
N TYR A 12 4.13 -5.63 12.14
CA TYR A 12 4.95 -4.75 12.95
C TYR A 12 4.37 -3.34 13.13
N PHE A 13 3.77 -2.78 12.08
CA PHE A 13 3.21 -1.43 12.10
C PHE A 13 1.68 -1.40 12.14
N LYS A 14 1.03 -2.56 12.28
CA LYS A 14 -0.42 -2.61 12.35
C LYS A 14 -0.91 -1.74 13.50
N SER A 15 -1.90 -0.88 13.20
CA SER A 15 -2.54 0.03 14.16
C SER A 15 -1.60 1.03 14.81
N ASN A 16 -0.39 1.21 14.29
CA ASN A 16 0.55 2.20 14.83
C ASN A 16 0.12 3.60 14.39
N LYS A 17 -0.09 4.50 15.34
CA LYS A 17 -0.56 5.86 15.10
C LYS A 17 0.51 6.94 15.29
N LYS A 18 1.79 6.53 15.42
CA LYS A 18 2.87 7.44 15.80
C LYS A 18 3.62 8.06 14.63
N PHE A 19 3.40 7.57 13.39
CA PHE A 19 4.12 8.09 12.23
C PHE A 19 3.18 8.28 11.04
N GLN A 20 3.52 9.23 10.18
CA GLN A 20 2.74 9.53 8.97
C GLN A 20 3.54 9.27 7.70
N TYR A 21 4.86 9.32 7.75
CA TYR A 21 5.72 9.17 6.58
C TYR A 21 6.78 8.12 6.86
N VAL A 22 6.93 7.17 5.94
CA VAL A 22 7.89 6.07 6.06
C VAL A 22 8.82 6.08 4.87
N VAL A 23 10.10 5.95 5.12
CA VAL A 23 11.14 5.69 4.12
C VAL A 23 11.73 4.33 4.40
N ALA A 24 11.59 3.40 3.48
CA ALA A 24 12.01 2.01 3.64
C ALA A 24 12.64 1.50 2.35
N LYS A 25 13.82 2.02 2.00
CA LYS A 25 14.49 1.71 0.74
C LYS A 25 14.90 0.25 0.60
N ASN A 26 15.12 -0.43 1.72
CA ASN A 26 15.53 -1.85 1.71
C ASN A 26 14.36 -2.83 1.82
N LEU A 27 13.14 -2.33 1.91
CA LEU A 27 11.95 -3.16 1.94
C LEU A 27 11.67 -3.70 0.53
N THR A 28 11.56 -5.02 0.38
CA THR A 28 11.28 -5.66 -0.90
C THR A 28 9.92 -6.34 -0.95
N ALA A 29 9.33 -6.63 0.19
CA ALA A 29 8.03 -7.28 0.29
C ALA A 29 7.25 -6.69 1.46
N VAL A 30 5.95 -6.58 1.30
CA VAL A 30 5.05 -6.13 2.37
C VAL A 30 4.18 -7.31 2.78
N SER A 31 4.32 -7.72 4.04
CA SER A 31 3.60 -8.87 4.57
C SER A 31 2.17 -8.53 4.95
N GLN A 32 1.38 -9.57 5.22
CA GLN A 32 -0.04 -9.44 5.53
C GLN A 32 -0.25 -8.50 6.74
N ALA A 33 -1.17 -7.57 6.59
CA ALA A 33 -1.59 -6.63 7.63
C ALA A 33 -0.49 -5.69 8.14
N MET A 34 0.66 -5.62 7.46
CA MET A 34 1.82 -4.86 7.97
C MET A 34 1.48 -3.40 8.30
N PHE A 35 0.72 -2.73 7.46
CA PHE A 35 0.37 -1.31 7.62
C PHE A 35 -1.14 -1.08 7.81
N GLN A 36 -1.89 -2.12 8.20
CA GLN A 36 -3.32 -1.95 8.42
C GLN A 36 -3.60 -0.99 9.58
N GLU A 37 -4.62 -0.15 9.41
CA GLU A 37 -5.15 0.72 10.45
C GLU A 37 -4.12 1.68 11.03
N CYS A 38 -3.01 1.92 10.34
CA CYS A 38 -1.98 2.83 10.83
C CYS A 38 -2.23 4.27 10.36
N SER A 39 -1.47 5.21 10.93
CA SER A 39 -1.57 6.63 10.56
C SER A 39 -0.76 6.99 9.32
N LEU A 40 -0.18 6.02 8.65
CA LEU A 40 0.66 6.23 7.47
C LEU A 40 -0.09 6.99 6.39
N LYS A 41 0.48 8.10 5.92
CA LYS A 41 -0.05 8.89 4.79
C LYS A 41 0.72 8.64 3.51
N GLN A 42 2.03 8.44 3.61
CA GLN A 42 2.89 8.18 2.46
C GLN A 42 4.01 7.21 2.83
N ILE A 43 4.40 6.39 1.88
CA ILE A 43 5.54 5.49 2.02
C ILE A 43 6.44 5.60 0.79
N PHE A 44 7.74 5.73 1.02
CA PHE A 44 8.75 5.65 -0.01
C PHE A 44 9.49 4.33 0.14
N ALA A 45 9.13 3.35 -0.68
CA ALA A 45 9.70 2.01 -0.65
C ALA A 45 9.84 1.49 -2.10
N PRO A 46 10.81 2.07 -2.85
CA PRO A 46 10.88 1.85 -4.30
C PRO A 46 11.25 0.42 -4.70
N ASN A 47 11.80 -0.37 -3.78
CA ASN A 47 12.23 -1.73 -4.09
C ASN A 47 11.18 -2.80 -3.75
N VAL A 48 9.99 -2.39 -3.34
CA VAL A 48 8.90 -3.35 -3.10
C VAL A 48 8.44 -3.92 -4.43
N THR A 49 8.50 -5.25 -4.54
CA THR A 49 8.07 -5.99 -5.73
C THR A 49 6.86 -6.87 -5.44
N ILE A 50 6.62 -7.22 -4.19
CA ILE A 50 5.57 -8.15 -3.79
C ILE A 50 4.84 -7.58 -2.57
N ILE A 51 3.52 -7.65 -2.58
CA ILE A 51 2.68 -7.41 -1.41
C ILE A 51 1.82 -8.67 -1.17
N ALA A 52 1.53 -8.95 0.10
CA ALA A 52 0.75 -10.12 0.47
C ALA A 52 -0.71 -9.98 0.03
N ASP A 53 -1.37 -11.12 -0.15
CA ASP A 53 -2.81 -11.17 -0.45
C ASP A 53 -3.63 -10.50 0.65
N GLY A 54 -4.72 -9.91 0.23
CA GLY A 54 -5.75 -9.45 1.16
C GLY A 54 -6.62 -10.60 1.65
N ASN A 55 -7.47 -10.29 2.61
CA ASN A 55 -8.44 -11.23 3.17
C ASN A 55 -9.84 -10.83 2.70
N TRP A 56 -10.42 -11.64 1.81
CA TRP A 56 -11.75 -11.34 1.26
C TRP A 56 -12.86 -11.41 2.30
N LYS A 57 -12.69 -12.24 3.35
CA LYS A 57 -13.69 -12.35 4.42
C LYS A 57 -13.76 -11.08 5.25
N ASN A 58 -12.61 -10.50 5.56
CA ASN A 58 -12.50 -9.28 6.35
C ASN A 58 -12.43 -8.02 5.48
N LYS A 59 -12.39 -8.18 4.14
CA LYS A 59 -12.33 -7.08 3.16
C LYS A 59 -11.15 -6.14 3.41
N ASN A 60 -10.00 -6.68 3.78
CA ASN A 60 -8.81 -5.89 4.05
C ASN A 60 -7.54 -6.51 3.48
N GLY A 61 -6.50 -5.70 3.32
CA GLY A 61 -5.20 -6.09 2.82
C GLY A 61 -4.11 -5.30 3.54
N VAL A 62 -2.90 -5.30 2.95
CA VAL A 62 -1.69 -4.84 3.65
C VAL A 62 -1.74 -3.36 4.09
N PHE A 63 -2.44 -2.49 3.38
CA PHE A 63 -2.58 -1.07 3.72
C PHE A 63 -4.01 -0.69 4.11
N ALA A 64 -4.91 -1.66 4.22
CA ALA A 64 -6.32 -1.37 4.42
C ALA A 64 -6.57 -0.58 5.71
N PHE A 65 -7.51 0.35 5.66
CA PHE A 65 -7.90 1.20 6.78
C PHE A 65 -6.79 2.13 7.29
N SER A 66 -5.70 2.28 6.54
CA SER A 66 -4.68 3.26 6.87
C SER A 66 -5.11 4.64 6.38
N GLN A 67 -4.36 5.67 6.79
CA GLN A 67 -4.58 7.04 6.33
C GLN A 67 -3.87 7.35 5.01
N LEU A 68 -3.42 6.32 4.30
CA LEU A 68 -2.62 6.45 3.09
C LEU A 68 -3.33 7.30 2.05
N GLU A 69 -2.65 8.36 1.58
CA GLU A 69 -3.18 9.33 0.63
C GLU A 69 -2.57 9.16 -0.77
N GLN A 70 -1.32 8.72 -0.83
CA GLN A 70 -0.59 8.55 -2.08
C GLN A 70 0.27 7.29 -2.03
N ILE A 71 0.42 6.65 -3.18
CA ILE A 71 1.27 5.47 -3.32
C ILE A 71 2.35 5.73 -4.36
N ASN A 72 3.48 5.04 -4.19
CA ASN A 72 4.55 5.03 -5.16
C ASN A 72 5.30 3.71 -5.05
N PHE A 73 4.93 2.75 -5.91
CA PHE A 73 5.52 1.43 -5.96
C PHE A 73 5.92 1.10 -7.41
N PRO A 74 6.98 1.76 -7.94
CA PRO A 74 7.32 1.64 -9.36
C PRO A 74 7.75 0.24 -9.78
N ASN A 75 8.15 -0.61 -8.85
CA ASN A 75 8.59 -1.98 -9.13
C ASN A 75 7.56 -3.05 -8.76
N LEU A 76 6.41 -2.66 -8.23
CA LEU A 76 5.35 -3.59 -7.88
C LEU A 76 4.68 -4.11 -9.15
N GLN A 77 4.60 -5.44 -9.29
CA GLN A 77 4.05 -6.06 -10.48
C GLN A 77 2.55 -6.33 -10.39
N LYS A 78 2.03 -6.47 -9.18
CA LYS A 78 0.64 -6.85 -8.96
C LYS A 78 0.09 -6.19 -7.71
N VAL A 79 -1.06 -5.54 -7.86
CA VAL A 79 -1.81 -5.02 -6.71
C VAL A 79 -2.81 -6.08 -6.29
N ARG A 80 -2.64 -6.60 -5.09
CA ARG A 80 -3.43 -7.71 -4.57
C ARG A 80 -4.78 -7.25 -4.03
N MET A 81 -5.67 -8.22 -3.87
CA MET A 81 -7.03 -7.99 -3.38
C MET A 81 -7.05 -7.20 -2.07
N TYR A 82 -7.88 -6.18 -2.00
CA TYR A 82 -8.09 -5.31 -0.83
C TYR A 82 -6.84 -4.58 -0.32
N SER A 83 -5.72 -4.58 -1.06
CA SER A 83 -4.45 -4.00 -0.61
C SER A 83 -4.59 -2.58 -0.08
N PHE A 84 -5.39 -1.75 -0.74
CA PHE A 84 -5.56 -0.32 -0.42
C PHE A 84 -7.00 0.01 -0.05
N ALA A 85 -7.79 -0.98 0.34
CA ALA A 85 -9.19 -0.78 0.65
C ALA A 85 -9.36 0.16 1.86
N TYR A 86 -10.38 1.01 1.80
CA TYR A 86 -10.71 1.96 2.87
C TYR A 86 -9.58 2.93 3.20
N THR A 87 -8.72 3.25 2.23
CA THR A 87 -7.67 4.26 2.39
C THR A 87 -8.17 5.63 1.94
N LYS A 88 -7.32 6.64 2.08
CA LYS A 88 -7.61 8.01 1.68
C LYS A 88 -6.93 8.40 0.37
N ILE A 89 -6.51 7.42 -0.41
CA ILE A 89 -5.88 7.65 -1.70
C ILE A 89 -6.82 8.45 -2.58
N PHE A 90 -6.32 9.56 -3.14
CA PHE A 90 -7.14 10.45 -3.97
C PHE A 90 -6.70 10.49 -5.43
N HIS A 91 -5.51 10.00 -5.76
CA HIS A 91 -4.97 10.05 -7.10
C HIS A 91 -3.93 8.95 -7.32
N ILE A 92 -3.98 8.30 -8.49
CA ILE A 92 -3.00 7.30 -8.90
C ILE A 92 -2.62 7.58 -10.35
N ASN A 93 -1.32 7.72 -10.61
CA ASN A 93 -0.78 7.84 -11.97
C ASN A 93 -0.12 6.53 -12.39
N LYS A 94 0.07 6.38 -13.71
CA LYS A 94 0.80 5.26 -14.27
C LYS A 94 2.19 5.11 -13.62
N VAL A 95 2.88 6.22 -13.38
CA VAL A 95 4.24 6.21 -12.81
C VAL A 95 4.27 5.66 -11.39
N ASP A 96 3.19 5.82 -10.64
CA ASP A 96 3.10 5.33 -9.26
C ASP A 96 3.11 3.80 -9.20
N LEU A 97 2.65 3.15 -10.28
CA LEU A 97 2.59 1.71 -10.42
C LEU A 97 3.16 1.31 -11.79
N GLN A 98 4.37 1.80 -12.09
CA GLN A 98 4.95 1.76 -13.44
C GLN A 98 5.05 0.35 -14.02
N LYS A 99 5.43 -0.64 -13.20
CA LYS A 99 5.59 -2.03 -13.63
C LYS A 99 4.38 -2.91 -13.33
N CYS A 100 3.30 -2.32 -12.83
CA CYS A 100 2.12 -3.08 -12.48
C CYS A 100 1.41 -3.56 -13.75
N VAL A 101 1.18 -4.87 -13.82
CA VAL A 101 0.49 -5.52 -14.94
C VAL A 101 -0.87 -6.08 -14.55
N GLU A 102 -1.18 -6.13 -13.26
CA GLU A 102 -2.45 -6.65 -12.77
C GLU A 102 -2.88 -5.94 -11.50
N VAL A 103 -4.15 -5.54 -11.47
CA VAL A 103 -4.81 -5.02 -10.26
C VAL A 103 -5.96 -5.97 -9.96
N GLU A 104 -5.88 -6.66 -8.83
CA GLU A 104 -6.91 -7.62 -8.45
C GLU A 104 -8.19 -6.93 -7.99
N ASP A 105 -9.28 -7.72 -7.92
CA ASP A 105 -10.59 -7.22 -7.52
C ASP A 105 -10.54 -6.58 -6.14
N TYR A 106 -11.28 -5.50 -5.98
CA TYR A 106 -11.44 -4.79 -4.71
C TYR A 106 -10.14 -4.18 -4.15
N ALA A 107 -9.06 -4.12 -4.95
CA ALA A 107 -7.77 -3.56 -4.49
C ALA A 107 -7.93 -2.15 -3.92
N PHE A 108 -8.79 -1.33 -4.50
CA PHE A 108 -9.06 0.05 -4.06
C PHE A 108 -10.51 0.23 -3.57
N SER A 109 -11.13 -0.83 -3.08
CA SER A 109 -12.50 -0.79 -2.59
C SER A 109 -12.66 0.26 -1.50
N ARG A 110 -13.75 1.04 -1.59
CA ARG A 110 -14.09 2.07 -0.58
C ARG A 110 -13.02 3.16 -0.40
N CYS A 111 -12.21 3.40 -1.41
CA CYS A 111 -11.33 4.58 -1.46
C CYS A 111 -12.19 5.78 -1.85
N GLN A 112 -12.88 6.37 -0.89
CA GLN A 112 -13.90 7.40 -1.16
C GLN A 112 -13.35 8.67 -1.78
N ASN A 113 -12.07 8.95 -1.57
CA ASN A 113 -11.42 10.15 -2.10
C ASN A 113 -10.78 9.93 -3.46
N LEU A 114 -10.79 8.70 -3.98
CA LEU A 114 -10.15 8.40 -5.26
C LEU A 114 -10.96 8.98 -6.41
N LYS A 115 -10.39 9.98 -7.07
CA LYS A 115 -11.04 10.69 -8.19
C LYS A 115 -10.41 10.33 -9.52
N THR A 116 -9.14 9.95 -9.52
CA THR A 116 -8.39 9.67 -10.74
C THR A 116 -7.53 8.44 -10.56
N ALA A 117 -7.69 7.47 -11.45
CA ALA A 117 -6.83 6.29 -11.51
C ALA A 117 -6.54 6.02 -12.98
N LYS A 118 -5.26 6.10 -13.37
CA LYS A 118 -4.84 5.92 -14.75
C LYS A 118 -3.86 4.76 -14.83
N PHE A 119 -4.34 3.63 -15.35
CA PHE A 119 -3.55 2.41 -15.54
C PHE A 119 -3.34 2.12 -17.03
N GLU A 120 -3.03 3.14 -17.82
CA GLU A 120 -2.78 2.98 -19.25
C GLU A 120 -1.48 2.20 -19.47
N GLN A 121 -1.55 1.21 -20.31
CA GLN A 121 -0.40 0.41 -20.74
C GLN A 121 0.19 0.95 -22.04
#